data_40518e1cb930472c3fc056a895ce171a
#
_entry.id   40518e1cb930472c3fc056a895ce171a
#
_cell.length_a   1.000
_cell.length_b   1.000
_cell.length_c   1.000
_cell.angle_alpha   90.00
_cell.angle_beta   90.00
_cell.angle_gamma   90.00
#
_symmetry.space_group_name_H-M   'P 1'
#
loop_
_entity.id
_entity.type
_entity.pdbx_description
1 polymer ?
#
loop_
_entity_poly.entity_id
_entity_poly.type
_entity_poly.pdbx_seq_one_letter_code
_entity_poly.pdbx_strand_id
1 'polypeptide(L)'
;ITPPPGFYFENDVYFYNGRLSAGRSFATGGFVGAGLKSQLRVDLLTPIWITPVEILGGRLGFSATIPIGHAGIGAATLVSTPVGRLGARLSDSATTFGDPFVGAVLGWDHGNFHWNLNAAVNIPAGAYRDGELANIALNRPALDLTGAFTWMDPEIGLEVSFASGVTFNWTNPATNYRTGTELHLEGAVSYNLTKALSVGVIGYHYEQLTADSGTGASLGDFKGRVSALGGTIGYNFQLGNTPVSARVKVYREFNARNRQEGTAGFFTLSFPIGGPAPVPAPASKAYRYKS
;
A
#
# COMPACT_ATOMS: atom_id res chain seq x y z
N ILE A 1 -0.55 8.00 13.95
CA ILE A 1 -1.23 8.81 14.99
C ILE A 1 -2.59 9.20 14.46
N THR A 2 -3.66 8.96 15.23
CA THR A 2 -5.03 9.31 14.82
C THR A 2 -5.27 10.81 15.08
N PRO A 3 -5.62 11.61 14.07
CA PRO A 3 -5.82 13.04 14.25
C PRO A 3 -7.04 13.37 15.10
N PRO A 4 -7.20 14.62 15.56
CA PRO A 4 -8.39 15.10 16.26
C PRO A 4 -9.68 14.91 15.46
N PRO A 5 -10.87 14.94 16.09
CA PRO A 5 -12.14 14.90 15.38
C PRO A 5 -12.24 15.97 14.30
N GLY A 6 -12.65 15.57 13.09
CA GLY A 6 -12.73 16.45 11.93
C GLY A 6 -12.75 15.68 10.62
N PHE A 7 -12.84 16.42 9.52
CA PHE A 7 -12.72 15.88 8.16
C PHE A 7 -11.31 16.14 7.64
N TYR A 8 -10.75 15.12 7.00
CA TYR A 8 -9.42 15.17 6.40
C TYR A 8 -9.49 14.63 4.99
N PHE A 9 -8.51 15.01 4.20
CA PHE A 9 -8.30 14.44 2.89
C PHE A 9 -6.85 14.00 2.77
N GLU A 10 -6.67 12.79 2.28
CA GLU A 10 -5.38 12.25 1.91
C GLU A 10 -5.39 11.87 0.43
N ASN A 11 -4.35 12.23 -0.26
CA ASN A 11 -4.10 11.87 -1.64
C ASN A 11 -2.75 11.18 -1.74
N ASP A 12 -2.75 9.92 -2.15
CA ASP A 12 -1.56 9.15 -2.44
C ASP A 12 -1.42 8.91 -3.93
N VAL A 13 -0.39 9.46 -4.55
CA VAL A 13 0.00 9.12 -5.92
C VAL A 13 1.00 7.97 -5.86
N TYR A 14 0.56 6.80 -6.29
CA TYR A 14 1.33 5.57 -6.30
C TYR A 14 1.96 5.31 -7.66
N PHE A 15 3.24 5.00 -7.67
CA PHE A 15 4.01 4.59 -8.84
C PHE A 15 4.62 3.23 -8.60
N TYR A 16 4.50 2.34 -9.56
CA TYR A 16 5.14 1.04 -9.52
C TYR A 16 5.73 0.65 -10.88
N ASN A 17 6.94 0.11 -10.84
CA ASN A 17 7.57 -0.49 -12.01
C ASN A 17 8.22 -1.80 -11.56
N GLY A 18 7.65 -2.92 -11.97
CA GLY A 18 8.08 -4.23 -11.52
C GLY A 18 8.14 -5.27 -12.65
N ARG A 19 8.82 -6.37 -12.34
CA ARG A 19 8.99 -7.52 -13.25
C ARG A 19 8.80 -8.80 -12.46
N LEU A 20 8.17 -9.77 -13.11
CA LEU A 20 8.16 -11.16 -12.68
C LEU A 20 8.87 -11.96 -13.76
N SER A 21 9.84 -12.77 -13.39
CA SER A 21 10.48 -13.73 -14.28
C SER A 21 10.32 -15.12 -13.69
N ALA A 22 9.67 -16.01 -14.41
CA ALA A 22 9.53 -17.41 -14.06
C ALA A 22 10.05 -18.27 -15.20
N GLY A 23 10.70 -19.37 -14.90
CA GLY A 23 11.19 -20.28 -15.92
C GLY A 23 11.36 -21.68 -15.37
N ARG A 24 11.14 -22.67 -16.23
CA ARG A 24 11.36 -24.08 -15.91
C ARG A 24 12.14 -24.74 -17.04
N SER A 25 13.22 -25.43 -16.68
CA SER A 25 13.97 -26.31 -17.59
C SER A 25 13.41 -27.72 -17.55
N PHE A 26 13.35 -28.38 -18.69
CA PHE A 26 12.95 -29.77 -18.81
C PHE A 26 14.17 -30.67 -18.91
N ALA A 27 14.10 -31.84 -18.31
CA ALA A 27 15.20 -32.85 -18.36
C ALA A 27 15.54 -33.32 -19.79
N THR A 28 14.62 -33.14 -20.72
CA THR A 28 14.79 -33.43 -22.17
C THR A 28 15.44 -32.32 -22.98
N GLY A 29 15.93 -31.26 -22.31
CA GLY A 29 16.67 -30.17 -22.98
C GLY A 29 15.79 -29.03 -23.51
N GLY A 30 14.66 -28.72 -22.90
CA GLY A 30 13.83 -27.56 -23.21
C GLY A 30 13.76 -26.58 -22.05
N PHE A 31 13.38 -25.34 -22.33
CA PHE A 31 13.15 -24.27 -21.37
C PHE A 31 11.85 -23.53 -21.70
N VAL A 32 11.00 -23.35 -20.71
CA VAL A 32 9.82 -22.46 -20.79
C VAL A 32 10.04 -21.30 -19.82
N GLY A 33 10.08 -20.10 -20.35
CA GLY A 33 10.18 -18.87 -19.57
C GLY A 33 8.95 -18.01 -19.77
N ALA A 34 8.46 -17.42 -18.69
CA ALA A 34 7.42 -16.40 -18.71
C ALA A 34 7.96 -15.15 -18.03
N GLY A 35 7.76 -14.01 -18.65
CA GLY A 35 8.10 -12.69 -18.11
C GLY A 35 6.87 -11.81 -18.06
N LEU A 36 6.67 -11.15 -16.95
CA LEU A 36 5.64 -10.12 -16.78
C LEU A 36 6.34 -8.80 -16.41
N LYS A 37 5.92 -7.71 -17.05
CA LYS A 37 6.31 -6.35 -16.69
C LYS A 37 5.05 -5.57 -16.35
N SER A 38 5.08 -4.81 -15.26
CA SER A 38 3.98 -3.94 -14.86
C SER A 38 4.46 -2.54 -14.62
N GLN A 39 3.67 -1.59 -15.08
CA GLN A 39 3.78 -0.17 -14.77
C GLN A 39 2.45 0.30 -14.25
N LEU A 40 2.42 0.81 -13.02
CA LEU A 40 1.21 1.36 -12.40
C LEU A 40 1.43 2.81 -12.04
N ARG A 41 0.41 3.63 -12.25
CA ARG A 41 0.30 5.01 -11.77
C ARG A 41 -1.12 5.15 -11.27
N VAL A 42 -1.30 5.16 -9.97
CA VAL A 42 -2.62 5.16 -9.35
C VAL A 42 -2.70 6.30 -8.35
N ASP A 43 -3.73 7.09 -8.47
CA ASP A 43 -4.10 8.15 -7.57
C ASP A 43 -5.16 7.62 -6.61
N LEU A 44 -4.87 7.64 -5.31
CA LEU A 44 -5.73 7.16 -4.24
C LEU A 44 -6.32 8.37 -3.53
N LEU A 45 -7.58 8.66 -3.79
CA LEU A 45 -8.32 9.78 -3.19
C LEU A 45 -9.04 9.30 -1.94
N THR A 46 -8.64 9.79 -0.78
CA THR A 46 -9.12 9.27 0.52
C THR A 46 -9.69 10.39 1.39
N PRO A 47 -11.00 10.68 1.33
CA PRO A 47 -11.68 11.40 2.40
C PRO A 47 -11.69 10.57 3.70
N ILE A 48 -11.42 11.25 4.82
CA ILE A 48 -11.35 10.66 6.15
C ILE A 48 -12.21 11.50 7.09
N TRP A 49 -13.03 10.85 7.90
CA TRP A 49 -13.80 11.45 8.95
C TRP A 49 -13.44 10.86 10.30
N ILE A 50 -12.79 11.64 11.15
CA ILE A 50 -12.57 11.29 12.55
C ILE A 50 -13.76 11.81 13.33
N THR A 51 -14.52 10.90 13.92
CA THR A 51 -15.74 11.25 14.65
C THR A 51 -15.41 11.85 16.03
N PRO A 52 -16.35 12.57 16.65
CA PRO A 52 -16.22 12.95 18.04
C PRO A 52 -16.48 11.79 19.03
N VAL A 53 -16.82 10.61 18.51
CA VAL A 53 -17.12 9.42 19.32
C VAL A 53 -15.83 8.73 19.75
N GLU A 54 -15.74 8.44 21.04
CA GLU A 54 -14.68 7.61 21.61
C GLU A 54 -15.23 6.24 22.01
N ILE A 55 -14.50 5.20 21.68
CA ILE A 55 -14.78 3.82 22.06
C ILE A 55 -13.57 3.28 22.83
N LEU A 56 -13.79 2.84 24.07
CA LEU A 56 -12.73 2.36 24.96
C LEU A 56 -11.56 3.38 25.11
N GLY A 57 -11.87 4.67 25.09
CA GLY A 57 -10.88 5.76 25.13
C GLY A 57 -10.14 5.98 23.81
N GLY A 58 -10.50 5.30 22.75
CA GLY A 58 -9.93 5.48 21.41
C GLY A 58 -10.85 6.30 20.51
N ARG A 59 -10.27 7.11 19.62
CA ARG A 59 -11.00 7.89 18.61
C ARG A 59 -11.40 7.03 17.43
N LEU A 60 -12.69 7.03 17.11
CA LEU A 60 -13.25 6.31 15.97
C LEU A 60 -13.21 7.20 14.72
N GLY A 61 -12.71 6.63 13.61
CA GLY A 61 -12.71 7.28 12.30
C GLY A 61 -13.18 6.34 11.19
N PHE A 62 -13.55 6.94 10.06
CA PHE A 62 -13.95 6.24 8.83
C PHE A 62 -13.21 6.84 7.63
N SER A 63 -12.97 6.02 6.63
CA SER A 63 -12.36 6.45 5.37
C SER A 63 -13.01 5.75 4.19
N ALA A 64 -12.91 6.40 3.02
CA ALA A 64 -13.25 5.79 1.75
C ALA A 64 -12.17 6.16 0.73
N THR A 65 -11.50 5.17 0.15
CA THR A 65 -10.44 5.39 -0.84
C THR A 65 -10.94 5.03 -2.22
N ILE A 66 -10.77 5.92 -3.19
CA ILE A 66 -11.14 5.72 -4.59
C ILE A 66 -9.87 5.70 -5.42
N PRO A 67 -9.46 4.53 -5.96
CA PRO A 67 -8.33 4.42 -6.86
C PRO A 67 -8.69 4.88 -8.27
N ILE A 68 -7.88 5.75 -8.87
CA ILE A 68 -8.00 6.17 -10.27
C ILE A 68 -6.61 6.11 -10.88
N GLY A 69 -6.44 5.49 -12.03
CA GLY A 69 -5.08 5.47 -12.56
C GLY A 69 -4.90 4.71 -13.86
N HIS A 70 -3.64 4.47 -14.16
CA HIS A 70 -3.17 3.77 -15.35
C HIS A 70 -2.39 2.52 -14.96
N ALA A 71 -2.76 1.40 -15.56
CA ALA A 71 -2.04 0.14 -15.50
C ALA A 71 -1.54 -0.24 -16.90
N GLY A 72 -0.25 -0.51 -17.05
CA GLY A 72 0.34 -1.07 -18.25
C GLY A 72 0.98 -2.42 -17.93
N ILE A 73 0.61 -3.47 -18.65
CA ILE A 73 1.09 -4.84 -18.43
C ILE A 73 1.63 -5.41 -19.74
N GLY A 74 2.85 -5.90 -19.71
CA GLY A 74 3.46 -6.66 -20.79
C GLY A 74 3.78 -8.07 -20.34
N ALA A 75 3.28 -9.06 -21.08
CA ALA A 75 3.58 -10.47 -20.87
C ALA A 75 4.43 -11.01 -22.03
N ALA A 76 5.42 -11.84 -21.73
CA ALA A 76 6.23 -12.51 -22.73
C ALA A 76 6.42 -13.98 -22.34
N THR A 77 6.26 -14.87 -23.30
CA THR A 77 6.56 -16.29 -23.14
C THR A 77 7.69 -16.69 -24.10
N LEU A 78 8.57 -17.56 -23.67
CA LEU A 78 9.61 -18.15 -24.49
C LEU A 78 9.64 -19.66 -24.25
N VAL A 79 9.46 -20.40 -25.31
CA VAL A 79 9.67 -21.86 -25.33
C VAL A 79 10.93 -22.12 -26.12
N SER A 80 11.95 -22.73 -25.52
CA SER A 80 13.17 -23.15 -26.18
C SER A 80 13.23 -24.67 -26.21
N THR A 81 13.39 -25.23 -27.41
CA THR A 81 13.52 -26.67 -27.63
C THR A 81 14.84 -26.94 -28.39
N PRO A 82 15.32 -28.18 -28.47
CA PRO A 82 16.48 -28.50 -29.29
C PRO A 82 16.35 -28.15 -30.79
N VAL A 83 15.09 -27.98 -31.25
CA VAL A 83 14.77 -27.71 -32.67
C VAL A 83 14.59 -26.22 -32.96
N GLY A 84 14.47 -25.37 -31.94
CA GLY A 84 14.28 -23.94 -32.12
C GLY A 84 13.64 -23.22 -30.92
N ARG A 85 13.42 -21.91 -31.08
CA ARG A 85 12.82 -21.04 -30.10
C ARG A 85 11.52 -20.48 -30.64
N LEU A 86 10.45 -20.54 -29.84
CA LEU A 86 9.17 -19.89 -30.11
C LEU A 86 8.86 -18.91 -28.97
N GLY A 87 8.48 -17.69 -29.31
CA GLY A 87 8.13 -16.66 -28.32
C GLY A 87 6.86 -15.90 -28.72
N ALA A 88 6.07 -15.53 -27.73
CA ALA A 88 4.92 -14.65 -27.90
C ALA A 88 5.03 -13.47 -26.92
N ARG A 89 4.53 -12.30 -27.33
CA ARG A 89 4.46 -11.11 -26.51
C ARG A 89 3.06 -10.53 -26.63
N LEU A 90 2.51 -10.16 -25.48
CA LEU A 90 1.23 -9.46 -25.35
C LEU A 90 1.47 -8.20 -24.50
N SER A 91 0.79 -7.13 -24.84
CA SER A 91 0.78 -5.92 -24.03
C SER A 91 -0.63 -5.35 -23.97
N ASP A 92 -1.00 -4.86 -22.82
CA ASP A 92 -2.31 -4.23 -22.58
C ASP A 92 -2.12 -3.05 -21.63
N SER A 93 -3.01 -2.05 -21.72
CA SER A 93 -3.05 -0.93 -20.81
C SER A 93 -4.47 -0.42 -20.61
N ALA A 94 -4.73 0.06 -19.40
CA ALA A 94 -6.00 0.66 -19.03
C ALA A 94 -5.79 1.90 -18.18
N THR A 95 -6.60 2.92 -18.44
CA THR A 95 -6.80 4.06 -17.54
C THR A 95 -8.23 4.01 -17.04
N THR A 96 -8.43 3.76 -15.75
CA THR A 96 -9.75 3.42 -15.21
C THR A 96 -9.82 3.60 -13.70
N PHE A 97 -11.01 3.36 -13.14
CA PHE A 97 -11.25 3.31 -11.70
C PHE A 97 -10.96 1.90 -11.16
N GLY A 98 -10.26 1.85 -10.02
CA GLY A 98 -10.14 0.63 -9.24
C GLY A 98 -11.36 0.38 -8.34
N ASP A 99 -11.33 -0.72 -7.61
CA ASP A 99 -12.34 -1.00 -6.59
C ASP A 99 -12.17 -0.01 -5.42
N PRO A 100 -13.24 0.64 -4.93
CA PRO A 100 -13.15 1.48 -3.77
C PRO A 100 -12.92 0.66 -2.49
N PHE A 101 -12.19 1.25 -1.54
CA PHE A 101 -11.99 0.71 -0.19
C PHE A 101 -12.75 1.56 0.81
N VAL A 102 -13.44 0.94 1.74
CA VAL A 102 -14.00 1.62 2.90
C VAL A 102 -13.37 1.09 4.16
N GLY A 103 -13.01 1.98 5.07
CA GLY A 103 -12.28 1.63 6.29
C GLY A 103 -12.86 2.27 7.54
N ALA A 104 -12.63 1.59 8.67
CA ALA A 104 -12.85 2.12 9.99
C ALA A 104 -11.56 1.99 10.80
N VAL A 105 -11.21 3.03 11.56
CA VAL A 105 -10.04 3.06 12.43
C VAL A 105 -10.46 3.41 13.85
N LEU A 106 -9.87 2.73 14.82
CA LEU A 106 -9.95 3.05 16.23
C LEU A 106 -8.54 3.27 16.76
N GLY A 107 -8.24 4.49 17.22
CA GLY A 107 -6.88 4.86 17.58
C GLY A 107 -6.77 5.50 18.94
N TRP A 108 -5.69 5.19 19.64
CA TRP A 108 -5.36 5.64 20.99
C TRP A 108 -4.04 6.37 21.01
N ASP A 109 -3.96 7.38 21.86
CA ASP A 109 -2.75 8.18 22.09
C ASP A 109 -2.47 8.24 23.59
N HIS A 110 -1.25 7.88 23.99
CA HIS A 110 -0.80 7.94 25.38
C HIS A 110 0.66 8.39 25.46
N GLY A 111 0.84 9.68 25.68
CA GLY A 111 2.18 10.28 25.69
C GLY A 111 2.91 10.10 24.36
N ASN A 112 4.06 9.42 24.40
CA ASN A 112 4.87 9.13 23.22
C ASN A 112 4.39 7.88 22.43
N PHE A 113 3.36 7.18 22.93
CA PHE A 113 2.87 5.95 22.37
C PHE A 113 1.52 6.16 21.66
N HIS A 114 1.42 5.69 20.44
CA HIS A 114 0.22 5.77 19.61
C HIS A 114 -0.02 4.42 18.98
N TRP A 115 -1.25 3.95 18.99
CA TRP A 115 -1.62 2.70 18.30
C TRP A 115 -3.01 2.81 17.72
N ASN A 116 -3.28 2.02 16.73
CA ASN A 116 -4.61 1.91 16.15
C ASN A 116 -4.89 0.49 15.65
N LEU A 117 -6.18 0.20 15.57
CA LEU A 117 -6.74 -0.95 14.86
C LEU A 117 -7.52 -0.42 13.66
N ASN A 118 -7.31 -1.02 12.52
CA ASN A 118 -7.96 -0.65 11.27
C ASN A 118 -8.62 -1.88 10.64
N ALA A 119 -9.83 -1.70 10.13
CA ALA A 119 -10.52 -2.67 9.31
C ALA A 119 -10.91 -2.00 7.99
N ALA A 120 -10.48 -2.57 6.85
CA ALA A 120 -10.79 -2.05 5.53
C ALA A 120 -11.41 -3.13 4.65
N VAL A 121 -12.40 -2.76 3.85
CA VAL A 121 -13.10 -3.64 2.93
C VAL A 121 -12.93 -3.15 1.50
N ASN A 122 -12.43 -4.00 0.61
CA ASN A 122 -12.46 -3.77 -0.83
C ASN A 122 -13.86 -4.12 -1.37
N ILE A 123 -14.47 -3.16 -2.06
CA ILE A 123 -15.79 -3.31 -2.67
C ILE A 123 -15.59 -3.50 -4.18
N PRO A 124 -15.98 -4.64 -4.78
CA PRO A 124 -15.78 -4.91 -6.20
C PRO A 124 -16.74 -4.11 -7.07
N ALA A 125 -16.55 -2.79 -7.14
CA ALA A 125 -17.36 -1.83 -7.89
C ALA A 125 -16.53 -0.99 -8.86
N GLY A 126 -15.27 -1.32 -9.05
CA GLY A 126 -14.37 -0.70 -10.02
C GLY A 126 -14.66 -1.16 -11.45
N ALA A 127 -14.01 -0.51 -12.41
CA ALA A 127 -14.15 -0.84 -13.83
C ALA A 127 -13.21 -2.01 -14.20
N TYR A 128 -13.61 -3.20 -13.82
CA TYR A 128 -12.89 -4.43 -14.19
C TYR A 128 -13.18 -4.83 -15.64
N ARG A 129 -12.14 -5.19 -16.38
CA ARG A 129 -12.20 -5.65 -17.77
C ARG A 129 -11.90 -7.14 -17.81
N ASP A 130 -12.94 -7.94 -18.01
CA ASP A 130 -12.80 -9.40 -18.08
C ASP A 130 -12.01 -9.84 -19.32
N GLY A 131 -11.10 -10.81 -19.14
CA GLY A 131 -10.22 -11.30 -20.20
C GLY A 131 -9.03 -10.40 -20.55
N GLU A 132 -8.93 -9.19 -19.99
CA GLU A 132 -7.84 -8.26 -20.25
C GLU A 132 -6.73 -8.38 -19.20
N LEU A 133 -5.47 -8.10 -19.61
CA LEU A 133 -4.32 -8.21 -18.73
C LEU A 133 -4.20 -7.05 -17.73
N ALA A 134 -4.52 -5.83 -18.19
CA ALA A 134 -4.35 -4.62 -17.39
C ALA A 134 -5.68 -4.26 -16.71
N ASN A 135 -5.70 -4.39 -15.40
CA ASN A 135 -6.80 -3.96 -14.53
C ASN A 135 -6.26 -3.24 -13.31
N ILE A 136 -6.97 -2.21 -12.83
CA ILE A 136 -6.75 -1.56 -11.53
C ILE A 136 -7.72 -2.18 -10.51
N ALA A 137 -8.96 -2.47 -10.92
CA ALA A 137 -9.94 -3.15 -10.10
C ALA A 137 -9.53 -4.62 -9.86
N LEU A 138 -9.72 -5.10 -8.64
CA LEU A 138 -9.46 -6.49 -8.23
C LEU A 138 -10.66 -7.40 -8.53
N ASN A 139 -11.85 -6.80 -8.67
CA ASN A 139 -13.12 -7.48 -8.93
C ASN A 139 -13.45 -8.60 -7.92
N ARG A 140 -13.02 -8.43 -6.69
CA ARG A 140 -13.30 -9.35 -5.59
C ARG A 140 -13.43 -8.60 -4.27
N PRO A 141 -14.32 -9.01 -3.37
CA PRO A 141 -14.29 -8.51 -2.00
C PRO A 141 -12.98 -8.90 -1.32
N ALA A 142 -12.50 -8.07 -0.40
CA ALA A 142 -11.43 -8.39 0.52
C ALA A 142 -11.66 -7.67 1.85
N LEU A 143 -11.24 -8.28 2.95
CA LEU A 143 -11.22 -7.68 4.28
C LEU A 143 -9.78 -7.64 4.76
N ASP A 144 -9.31 -6.46 5.09
CA ASP A 144 -8.02 -6.24 5.73
C ASP A 144 -8.22 -5.84 7.19
N LEU A 145 -7.47 -6.47 8.08
CA LEU A 145 -7.43 -6.15 9.50
C LEU A 145 -5.99 -5.83 9.86
N THR A 146 -5.72 -4.59 10.25
CA THR A 146 -4.38 -4.08 10.53
C THR A 146 -4.30 -3.47 11.92
N GLY A 147 -3.24 -3.81 12.66
CA GLY A 147 -2.81 -3.13 13.87
C GLY A 147 -1.56 -2.31 13.59
N ALA A 148 -1.51 -1.06 14.05
CA ALA A 148 -0.34 -0.22 13.93
C ALA A 148 0.05 0.39 15.28
N PHE A 149 1.35 0.63 15.42
CA PHE A 149 1.97 1.20 16.61
C PHE A 149 3.01 2.23 16.19
N THR A 150 3.04 3.36 16.87
CA THR A 150 4.06 4.39 16.72
C THR A 150 4.55 4.82 18.10
N TRP A 151 5.84 4.81 18.29
CA TRP A 151 6.51 5.52 19.35
C TRP A 151 7.20 6.75 18.77
N MET A 152 6.89 7.91 19.34
CA MET A 152 7.47 9.19 18.89
C MET A 152 7.94 9.97 20.09
N ASP A 153 9.22 10.32 20.10
CA ASP A 153 9.81 11.21 21.09
C ASP A 153 10.08 12.58 20.46
N PRO A 154 9.23 13.58 20.75
CA PRO A 154 9.40 14.90 20.18
C PRO A 154 10.64 15.65 20.74
N GLU A 155 11.19 15.26 21.89
CA GLU A 155 12.36 15.92 22.46
C GLU A 155 13.65 15.59 21.68
N ILE A 156 13.78 14.34 21.24
CA ILE A 156 14.90 13.89 20.40
C ILE A 156 14.56 13.87 18.91
N GLY A 157 13.28 14.05 18.55
CA GLY A 157 12.81 14.06 17.17
C GLY A 157 12.76 12.68 16.49
N LEU A 158 12.81 11.58 17.25
CA LEU A 158 12.80 10.22 16.74
C LEU A 158 11.38 9.65 16.73
N GLU A 159 11.03 9.00 15.62
CA GLU A 159 9.79 8.26 15.45
C GLU A 159 10.10 6.83 14.99
N VAL A 160 9.48 5.84 15.62
CA VAL A 160 9.53 4.44 15.23
C VAL A 160 8.10 3.94 15.06
N SER A 161 7.77 3.48 13.89
CA SER A 161 6.43 3.01 13.53
C SER A 161 6.49 1.59 13.00
N PHE A 162 5.47 0.80 13.34
CA PHE A 162 5.28 -0.55 12.87
C PHE A 162 3.80 -0.81 12.60
N ALA A 163 3.49 -1.53 11.53
CA ALA A 163 2.15 -2.04 11.26
C ALA A 163 2.21 -3.51 10.84
N SER A 164 1.18 -4.25 11.19
CA SER A 164 0.98 -5.64 10.78
C SER A 164 -0.49 -5.87 10.49
N GLY A 165 -0.78 -6.46 9.34
CA GLY A 165 -2.14 -6.75 8.94
C GLY A 165 -2.28 -8.07 8.19
N VAL A 166 -3.52 -8.53 8.15
CA VAL A 166 -3.92 -9.75 7.43
C VAL A 166 -5.09 -9.43 6.53
N THR A 167 -4.94 -9.76 5.25
CA THR A 167 -5.98 -9.60 4.23
C THR A 167 -6.62 -10.92 3.90
N PHE A 168 -7.93 -11.01 4.06
CA PHE A 168 -8.76 -12.13 3.65
C PHE A 168 -9.41 -11.81 2.32
N ASN A 169 -9.21 -12.69 1.33
CA ASN A 169 -9.72 -12.49 -0.03
C ASN A 169 -10.88 -13.42 -0.33
N TRP A 170 -11.85 -12.93 -1.11
CA TRP A 170 -12.90 -13.76 -1.71
C TRP A 170 -12.59 -14.02 -3.18
N THR A 171 -13.42 -14.85 -3.81
CA THR A 171 -13.25 -15.23 -5.21
C THR A 171 -13.59 -14.07 -6.14
N ASN A 172 -12.74 -13.82 -7.15
CA ASN A 172 -13.08 -13.01 -8.30
C ASN A 172 -14.07 -13.80 -9.19
N PRO A 173 -15.32 -13.34 -9.36
CA PRO A 173 -16.34 -14.11 -10.08
C PRO A 173 -16.06 -14.25 -11.58
N ALA A 174 -15.32 -13.32 -12.20
CA ALA A 174 -15.00 -13.37 -13.63
C ALA A 174 -13.98 -14.47 -13.95
N THR A 175 -13.06 -14.74 -13.04
CA THR A 175 -11.95 -15.68 -13.26
C THR A 175 -12.06 -16.96 -12.43
N ASN A 176 -12.99 -17.02 -11.47
CA ASN A 176 -13.06 -18.08 -10.46
C ASN A 176 -11.73 -18.28 -9.69
N TYR A 177 -10.97 -17.19 -9.55
CA TYR A 177 -9.70 -17.19 -8.87
C TYR A 177 -9.84 -16.56 -7.48
N ARG A 178 -9.28 -17.20 -6.48
CA ARG A 178 -9.21 -16.68 -5.12
C ARG A 178 -7.76 -16.63 -4.67
N THR A 179 -7.25 -15.43 -4.43
CA THR A 179 -5.97 -15.21 -3.75
C THR A 179 -6.05 -15.74 -2.32
N GLY A 180 -5.01 -16.41 -1.86
CA GLY A 180 -4.93 -16.87 -0.48
C GLY A 180 -4.91 -15.70 0.52
N THR A 181 -4.92 -16.03 1.81
CA THR A 181 -4.77 -15.05 2.89
C THR A 181 -3.38 -14.44 2.86
N GLU A 182 -3.29 -13.13 3.01
CA GLU A 182 -2.07 -12.36 2.86
C GLU A 182 -1.69 -11.70 4.19
N LEU A 183 -0.41 -11.78 4.57
CA LEU A 183 0.20 -11.05 5.67
C LEU A 183 0.98 -9.88 5.11
N HIS A 184 0.86 -8.71 5.70
CA HIS A 184 1.74 -7.58 5.43
C HIS A 184 2.30 -6.99 6.73
N LEU A 185 3.57 -6.66 6.69
CA LEU A 185 4.31 -6.03 7.76
C LEU A 185 4.95 -4.76 7.21
N GLU A 186 4.88 -3.68 7.96
CA GLU A 186 5.48 -2.40 7.58
C GLU A 186 6.25 -1.83 8.76
N GLY A 187 7.37 -1.18 8.49
CA GLY A 187 8.19 -0.54 9.49
C GLY A 187 8.79 0.77 8.99
N ALA A 188 8.93 1.73 9.90
CA ALA A 188 9.56 3.00 9.63
C ALA A 188 10.36 3.47 10.86
N VAL A 189 11.54 4.03 10.59
CA VAL A 189 12.30 4.82 11.56
C VAL A 189 12.58 6.17 10.93
N SER A 190 12.05 7.24 11.51
CA SER A 190 12.13 8.59 10.98
C SER A 190 12.73 9.53 12.01
N TYR A 191 13.45 10.53 11.53
CA TYR A 191 14.05 11.57 12.35
C TYR A 191 13.60 12.96 11.85
N ASN A 192 13.10 13.77 12.76
CA ASN A 192 12.70 15.14 12.50
C ASN A 192 13.93 16.04 12.52
N LEU A 193 14.47 16.39 11.35
CA LEU A 193 15.60 17.31 11.19
C LEU A 193 15.24 18.73 11.64
N THR A 194 13.97 19.12 11.40
CA THR A 194 13.37 20.37 11.85
C THR A 194 11.92 20.12 12.25
N LYS A 195 11.20 21.16 12.71
CA LYS A 195 9.74 21.07 12.93
C LYS A 195 8.95 20.77 11.66
N ALA A 196 9.51 21.07 10.49
CA ALA A 196 8.85 20.88 9.20
C ALA A 196 9.37 19.66 8.43
N LEU A 197 10.65 19.35 8.54
CA LEU A 197 11.34 18.37 7.71
C LEU A 197 11.69 17.11 8.49
N SER A 198 11.25 15.95 7.99
CA SER A 198 11.63 14.63 8.49
C SER A 198 12.25 13.77 7.39
N VAL A 199 13.15 12.88 7.77
CA VAL A 199 13.74 11.86 6.89
C VAL A 199 13.71 10.52 7.60
N GLY A 200 13.66 9.42 6.84
CA GLY A 200 13.62 8.11 7.48
C GLY A 200 13.93 6.95 6.55
N VAL A 201 14.12 5.80 7.18
CA VAL A 201 14.22 4.49 6.53
C VAL A 201 12.91 3.76 6.74
N ILE A 202 12.42 3.14 5.68
CA ILE A 202 11.14 2.45 5.63
C ILE A 202 11.31 1.08 4.99
N GLY A 203 10.46 0.14 5.35
CA GLY A 203 10.46 -1.18 4.74
C GLY A 203 9.12 -1.86 4.88
N TYR A 204 8.90 -2.86 4.04
CA TYR A 204 7.76 -3.75 4.17
C TYR A 204 8.12 -5.19 3.84
N HIS A 205 7.31 -6.10 4.34
CA HIS A 205 7.31 -7.50 3.97
C HIS A 205 5.88 -7.94 3.70
N TYR A 206 5.69 -8.60 2.60
CA TYR A 206 4.44 -9.24 2.20
C TYR A 206 4.67 -10.74 2.06
N GLU A 207 3.76 -11.53 2.59
CA GLU A 207 3.75 -12.98 2.44
C GLU A 207 2.34 -13.53 2.37
N GLN A 208 2.08 -14.35 1.39
CA GLN A 208 0.82 -15.07 1.27
C GLN A 208 0.86 -16.33 2.13
N LEU A 209 0.00 -16.39 3.14
CA LEU A 209 -0.04 -17.45 4.15
C LEU A 209 -0.67 -18.74 3.63
N THR A 210 -1.76 -18.61 2.86
CA THR A 210 -2.46 -19.74 2.25
C THR A 210 -2.32 -19.69 0.73
N ALA A 211 -2.42 -20.86 0.10
CA ALA A 211 -2.32 -20.96 -1.35
C ALA A 211 -3.51 -20.33 -2.08
N ASP A 212 -3.30 -19.97 -3.34
CA ASP A 212 -4.37 -19.60 -4.26
C ASP A 212 -5.31 -20.78 -4.47
N SER A 213 -6.56 -20.50 -4.79
CA SER A 213 -7.61 -21.52 -4.94
C SER A 213 -8.67 -21.10 -5.98
N GLY A 214 -9.60 -22.00 -6.24
CA GLY A 214 -10.62 -21.86 -7.28
C GLY A 214 -10.19 -22.45 -8.61
N THR A 215 -11.14 -22.63 -9.54
CA THR A 215 -10.87 -23.23 -10.87
C THR A 215 -9.98 -22.34 -11.73
N GLY A 216 -9.91 -21.03 -11.45
CA GLY A 216 -9.00 -20.10 -12.11
C GLY A 216 -7.54 -20.25 -11.70
N ALA A 217 -7.23 -20.90 -10.57
CA ALA A 217 -5.87 -21.16 -10.11
C ALA A 217 -5.24 -22.40 -10.83
N SER A 218 -5.48 -22.54 -12.11
CA SER A 218 -5.07 -23.70 -12.92
C SER A 218 -3.58 -23.89 -13.07
N LEU A 219 -2.76 -22.86 -12.79
CA LEU A 219 -1.30 -22.92 -12.88
C LEU A 219 -0.63 -23.44 -11.60
N GLY A 220 -1.37 -23.63 -10.53
CA GLY A 220 -0.91 -24.20 -9.26
C GLY A 220 -1.18 -23.32 -8.04
N ASP A 221 -0.89 -23.89 -6.88
CA ASP A 221 -1.12 -23.31 -5.56
C ASP A 221 0.01 -22.32 -5.22
N PHE A 222 0.02 -21.18 -5.87
CA PHE A 222 1.07 -20.18 -5.64
C PHE A 222 0.91 -19.52 -4.27
N LYS A 223 2.05 -19.24 -3.64
CA LYS A 223 2.18 -18.35 -2.49
C LYS A 223 3.21 -17.29 -2.83
N GLY A 224 2.76 -16.04 -2.88
CA GLY A 224 3.61 -14.90 -3.17
C GLY A 224 4.31 -14.38 -1.91
N ARG A 225 5.53 -13.87 -2.06
CA ARG A 225 6.20 -13.06 -1.04
C ARG A 225 7.09 -12.03 -1.70
N VAL A 226 7.31 -10.92 -1.03
CA VAL A 226 8.29 -9.90 -1.42
C VAL A 226 8.65 -9.07 -0.19
N SER A 227 9.89 -8.63 -0.11
CA SER A 227 10.37 -7.68 0.89
C SER A 227 10.82 -6.40 0.20
N ALA A 228 10.78 -5.28 0.90
CA ALA A 228 11.28 -4.01 0.39
C ALA A 228 11.97 -3.20 1.46
N LEU A 229 12.94 -2.41 1.05
CA LEU A 229 13.60 -1.41 1.87
C LEU A 229 13.62 -0.10 1.09
N GLY A 230 13.53 1.02 1.79
CA GLY A 230 13.44 2.30 1.16
C GLY A 230 13.72 3.49 2.06
N GLY A 231 13.48 4.67 1.52
CA GLY A 231 13.60 5.93 2.23
C GLY A 231 12.34 6.77 2.15
N THR A 232 12.19 7.67 3.11
CA THR A 232 11.09 8.63 3.15
C THR A 232 11.60 10.02 3.50
N ILE A 233 10.93 11.03 2.92
CA ILE A 233 11.10 12.45 3.26
C ILE A 233 9.70 13.00 3.50
N GLY A 234 9.48 13.63 4.64
CA GLY A 234 8.24 14.32 5.01
C GLY A 234 8.48 15.81 5.17
N TYR A 235 7.53 16.63 4.73
CA TYR A 235 7.56 18.06 4.90
C TYR A 235 6.19 18.62 5.28
N ASN A 236 6.12 19.29 6.42
CA ASN A 236 4.91 19.92 6.94
C ASN A 236 4.97 21.42 6.68
N PHE A 237 3.94 21.99 6.08
CA PHE A 237 3.86 23.43 5.76
C PHE A 237 2.44 23.96 5.92
N GLN A 238 2.29 25.26 5.82
CA GLN A 238 0.99 25.93 5.83
C GLN A 238 0.64 26.42 4.44
N LEU A 239 -0.58 26.12 3.97
CA LEU A 239 -1.17 26.72 2.80
C LEU A 239 -2.29 27.65 3.24
N GLY A 240 -1.99 28.95 3.35
CA GLY A 240 -2.84 29.88 4.08
C GLY A 240 -2.92 29.48 5.55
N ASN A 241 -4.12 29.19 6.05
CA ASN A 241 -4.36 28.71 7.42
C ASN A 241 -4.49 27.19 7.52
N THR A 242 -4.32 26.46 6.42
CA THR A 242 -4.48 25.01 6.40
C THR A 242 -3.11 24.34 6.57
N PRO A 243 -2.90 23.53 7.62
CA PRO A 243 -1.70 22.71 7.74
C PRO A 243 -1.73 21.59 6.68
N VAL A 244 -0.64 21.43 5.96
CA VAL A 244 -0.49 20.39 4.93
C VAL A 244 0.74 19.55 5.26
N SER A 245 0.58 18.24 5.21
CA SER A 245 1.68 17.29 5.28
C SER A 245 1.92 16.71 3.88
N ALA A 246 3.16 16.83 3.40
CA ALA A 246 3.61 16.18 2.17
C ALA A 246 4.65 15.11 2.52
N ARG A 247 4.59 13.95 1.86
CA ARG A 247 5.53 12.86 2.09
C ARG A 247 5.87 12.14 0.78
N VAL A 248 7.14 11.88 0.59
CA VAL A 248 7.64 11.00 -0.48
C VAL A 248 8.17 9.73 0.16
N LYS A 249 7.81 8.57 -0.40
CA LYS A 249 8.34 7.27 -0.04
C LYS A 249 8.84 6.58 -1.31
N VAL A 250 10.02 5.96 -1.25
CA VAL A 250 10.54 5.15 -2.35
C VAL A 250 11.06 3.85 -1.78
N TYR A 251 10.63 2.74 -2.36
CA TYR A 251 11.01 1.40 -1.97
C TYR A 251 11.69 0.67 -3.12
N ARG A 252 12.69 -0.14 -2.81
CA ARG A 252 13.22 -1.16 -3.69
C ARG A 252 12.86 -2.52 -3.14
N GLU A 253 12.15 -3.31 -3.97
CA GLU A 253 11.77 -4.68 -3.64
C GLU A 253 12.92 -5.66 -3.91
N PHE A 254 12.93 -6.73 -3.13
CA PHE A 254 13.90 -7.84 -3.23
C PHE A 254 13.30 -9.12 -2.63
N ASN A 255 13.95 -10.25 -2.88
CA ASN A 255 13.56 -11.57 -2.37
C ASN A 255 12.13 -11.97 -2.79
N ALA A 256 11.71 -11.58 -3.98
CA ALA A 256 10.40 -11.91 -4.50
C ALA A 256 10.30 -13.40 -4.87
N ARG A 257 9.17 -14.01 -4.52
CA ARG A 257 8.80 -15.36 -4.93
C ARG A 257 7.35 -15.36 -5.39
N ASN A 258 7.07 -15.90 -6.58
CA ASN A 258 5.73 -15.94 -7.20
C ASN A 258 5.03 -14.57 -7.22
N ARG A 259 5.82 -13.49 -7.23
CA ARG A 259 5.36 -12.11 -7.22
C ARG A 259 6.32 -11.25 -8.03
N GLN A 260 5.86 -10.11 -8.49
CA GLN A 260 6.72 -9.13 -9.13
C GLN A 260 7.71 -8.52 -8.13
N GLU A 261 8.87 -8.14 -8.63
CA GLU A 261 9.91 -7.40 -7.93
C GLU A 261 10.19 -6.10 -8.69
N GLY A 262 10.17 -4.99 -7.99
CA GLY A 262 10.25 -3.70 -8.63
C GLY A 262 10.70 -2.56 -7.73
N THR A 263 10.34 -1.37 -8.17
CA THR A 263 10.46 -0.13 -7.40
C THR A 263 9.06 0.46 -7.23
N ALA A 264 8.70 0.74 -6.00
CA ALA A 264 7.46 1.41 -5.63
C ALA A 264 7.77 2.83 -5.12
N GLY A 265 6.93 3.78 -5.45
CA GLY A 265 7.02 5.15 -4.95
C GLY A 265 5.64 5.67 -4.58
N PHE A 266 5.60 6.52 -3.55
CA PHE A 266 4.39 7.21 -3.12
C PHE A 266 4.70 8.69 -2.95
N PHE A 267 3.76 9.53 -3.38
CA PHE A 267 3.70 10.92 -3.00
C PHE A 267 2.37 11.16 -2.30
N THR A 268 2.43 11.45 -1.02
CA THR A 268 1.25 11.66 -0.17
C THR A 268 1.09 13.14 0.14
N LEU A 269 -0.14 13.65 0.01
CA LEU A 269 -0.57 14.93 0.57
C LEU A 269 -1.74 14.68 1.52
N SER A 270 -1.66 15.22 2.74
CA SER A 270 -2.73 15.09 3.73
C SER A 270 -3.00 16.45 4.40
N PHE A 271 -4.29 16.79 4.54
CA PHE A 271 -4.72 18.06 5.13
C PHE A 271 -6.14 17.97 5.68
N PRO A 272 -6.50 18.78 6.71
CA PRO A 272 -7.87 18.90 7.18
C PRO A 272 -8.76 19.65 6.17
N ILE A 273 -10.02 19.23 6.05
CA ILE A 273 -11.05 19.89 5.24
C ILE A 273 -12.05 20.57 6.20
N GLY A 274 -12.21 21.87 6.06
CA GLY A 274 -13.28 22.64 6.71
C GLY A 274 -13.26 22.55 8.24
N GLY A 275 -12.81 23.60 8.91
CA GLY A 275 -12.77 23.76 10.35
C GLY A 275 -11.57 24.61 10.81
N PRO A 276 -11.56 25.10 12.06
CA PRO A 276 -10.35 25.70 12.61
C PRO A 276 -9.23 24.65 12.55
N ALA A 277 -8.01 25.09 12.17
CA ALA A 277 -6.84 24.23 12.22
C ALA A 277 -6.79 23.48 13.56
N PRO A 278 -6.46 22.16 13.57
CA PRO A 278 -6.32 21.43 14.81
C PRO A 278 -5.41 22.22 15.73
N VAL A 279 -5.89 22.53 16.94
CA VAL A 279 -5.04 23.18 17.95
C VAL A 279 -3.84 22.26 18.13
N PRO A 280 -2.62 22.73 17.93
CA PRO A 280 -1.43 21.89 18.17
C PRO A 280 -1.56 21.35 19.60
N ALA A 281 -1.32 20.04 19.77
CA ALA A 281 -1.24 19.48 21.12
C ALA A 281 -0.33 20.40 21.96
N PRO A 282 -0.69 20.70 23.25
CA PRO A 282 0.06 21.64 24.06
C PRO A 282 1.54 21.26 23.99
N ALA A 283 2.36 22.18 23.50
CA ALA A 283 3.79 21.98 23.34
C ALA A 283 4.34 21.52 24.70
N SER A 284 4.70 20.25 24.81
CA SER A 284 5.50 19.78 25.91
C SER A 284 6.80 20.57 25.86
N LYS A 285 7.01 21.41 26.84
CA LYS A 285 8.14 22.29 27.18
C LYS A 285 9.17 22.54 26.03
N ALA A 286 9.26 23.82 25.67
CA ALA A 286 10.13 24.37 24.63
C ALA A 286 11.45 23.63 24.43
N TYR A 287 11.72 23.18 23.21
CA TYR A 287 13.05 22.75 22.75
C TYR A 287 14.09 23.82 23.08
N ARG A 288 14.96 23.56 24.01
CA ARG A 288 16.17 24.36 24.16
C ARG A 288 17.22 23.74 23.25
N TYR A 289 17.39 24.30 22.06
CA TYR A 289 18.62 24.10 21.32
C TYR A 289 19.75 24.76 22.16
N LYS A 290 20.66 23.96 22.68
CA LYS A 290 21.93 24.47 23.13
C LYS A 290 22.73 24.82 21.88
N SER A 291 23.02 26.10 21.71
CA SER A 291 23.97 26.66 20.77
C SER A 291 25.38 26.12 21.00
#